data_25dac92ff4db01d868e1c74550178e95
#
_entry.id   25dac92ff4db01d868e1c74550178e95
#
_cell.length_a   1.000
_cell.length_b   1.000
_cell.length_c   1.000
_cell.angle_alpha   90.00
_cell.angle_beta   90.00
_cell.angle_gamma   90.00
#
_symmetry.space_group_name_H-M   'P 1'
#
loop_
_entity.id
_entity.type
_entity.pdbx_description
1 polymer ?
#
loop_
_entity_poly.entity_id
_entity_poly.type
_entity_poly.pdbx_seq_one_letter_code
_entity_poly.pdbx_strand_id
1 'polypeptide(L)'
;EQIVENQKGRRGRFESDRDDVVNNFLIPAQRQFNQEYSCDMIVGIAGIELFRAQYDQLIQIDLERYSASLQKAKERCRERFRKDILYRMKDDIRNARRQFRELSRIMQELRYGEEMYQFQVRESQDPENGRLYSLIMSDQNEQMTQEDSMFNMAAMSDQAYEAQIDEFVEQILSAAKEAAEARQKGKRADRQMIELVDYRKYLDYDIIITNTKTGETVPLSKVSQDSSGGENQAPFYIAICASLLQIYQKCENGIRLVLLDEAFSKMTSDRIKPMMKMFRQMNLQVLLITTVEKASAIQPMCDVTYSIVKSGSRNSVA
;
A
#
# COMPACT_ATOMS: atom_id res chain seq x y z
N GLU A 1 -0.79 -83.62 -32.65
CA GLU A 1 -2.06 -82.97 -32.98
C GLU A 1 -2.60 -82.13 -31.78
N GLN A 2 -2.64 -82.67 -30.56
CA GLN A 2 -3.15 -81.97 -29.36
C GLN A 2 -2.37 -80.65 -28.98
N ILE A 3 -1.06 -80.61 -29.24
CA ILE A 3 -0.20 -79.42 -28.99
C ILE A 3 -0.56 -78.29 -29.98
N VAL A 4 -0.82 -78.60 -31.23
CA VAL A 4 -1.15 -77.65 -32.28
C VAL A 4 -2.56 -77.05 -32.02
N GLU A 5 -3.49 -77.87 -31.54
CA GLU A 5 -4.83 -77.48 -31.23
C GLU A 5 -4.91 -76.54 -29.98
N ASN A 6 -4.08 -76.86 -28.97
CA ASN A 6 -3.90 -76.05 -27.79
C ASN A 6 -3.24 -74.69 -28.12
N GLN A 7 -2.32 -74.65 -29.04
CA GLN A 7 -1.71 -73.35 -29.49
C GLN A 7 -2.67 -72.55 -30.34
N LYS A 8 -3.51 -73.13 -31.16
CA LYS A 8 -4.55 -72.49 -31.92
C LYS A 8 -5.59 -71.85 -30.97
N GLY A 9 -6.00 -72.63 -29.93
CA GLY A 9 -6.94 -72.07 -28.92
C GLY A 9 -6.37 -70.92 -28.10
N ARG A 10 -5.09 -70.96 -27.74
CA ARG A 10 -4.37 -69.83 -27.07
C ARG A 10 -4.28 -68.64 -27.99
N ARG A 11 -3.93 -68.83 -29.23
CA ARG A 11 -3.81 -67.74 -30.21
C ARG A 11 -5.15 -67.03 -30.41
N GLY A 12 -6.25 -67.82 -30.56
CA GLY A 12 -7.60 -67.25 -30.68
C GLY A 12 -8.02 -66.41 -29.47
N ARG A 13 -7.64 -66.82 -28.23
CA ARG A 13 -7.91 -66.05 -27.04
C ARG A 13 -7.11 -64.73 -27.05
N PHE A 14 -5.82 -64.75 -27.38
CA PHE A 14 -5.01 -63.55 -27.47
C PHE A 14 -5.48 -62.59 -28.56
N GLU A 15 -5.97 -63.12 -29.69
CA GLU A 15 -6.56 -62.29 -30.75
C GLU A 15 -7.88 -61.65 -30.28
N SER A 16 -8.72 -62.37 -29.56
CA SER A 16 -9.97 -61.84 -28.98
C SER A 16 -9.69 -60.77 -27.90
N ASP A 17 -8.77 -61.06 -26.96
CA ASP A 17 -8.41 -60.12 -25.89
C ASP A 17 -7.77 -58.85 -26.47
N ARG A 18 -6.93 -58.96 -27.50
CA ARG A 18 -6.36 -57.83 -28.22
C ARG A 18 -7.44 -56.97 -28.88
N ASP A 19 -8.36 -57.60 -29.59
CA ASP A 19 -9.41 -56.90 -30.31
C ASP A 19 -10.37 -56.23 -29.35
N ASP A 20 -10.64 -56.81 -28.19
CA ASP A 20 -11.42 -56.18 -27.11
C ASP A 20 -10.72 -54.93 -26.57
N VAL A 21 -9.41 -54.97 -26.29
CA VAL A 21 -8.65 -53.81 -25.82
C VAL A 21 -8.61 -52.72 -26.88
N VAL A 22 -8.41 -53.09 -28.14
CA VAL A 22 -8.31 -52.12 -29.26
C VAL A 22 -9.67 -51.45 -29.47
N ASN A 23 -10.75 -52.16 -29.50
CA ASN A 23 -12.07 -51.62 -29.80
C ASN A 23 -12.68 -50.86 -28.62
N ASN A 24 -12.50 -51.34 -27.40
CA ASN A 24 -13.15 -50.75 -26.22
C ASN A 24 -12.33 -49.64 -25.52
N PHE A 25 -11.01 -49.61 -25.72
CA PHE A 25 -10.16 -48.62 -25.05
C PHE A 25 -9.32 -47.80 -26.01
N LEU A 26 -8.54 -48.42 -26.92
CA LEU A 26 -7.60 -47.70 -27.77
C LEU A 26 -8.30 -46.73 -28.76
N ILE A 27 -9.20 -47.28 -29.57
CA ILE A 27 -9.91 -46.49 -30.60
C ILE A 27 -10.74 -45.34 -29.99
N PRO A 28 -11.51 -45.58 -28.92
CA PRO A 28 -12.22 -44.45 -28.25
C PRO A 28 -11.29 -43.37 -27.73
N ALA A 29 -10.17 -43.72 -27.08
CA ALA A 29 -9.20 -42.76 -26.57
C ALA A 29 -8.54 -41.96 -27.70
N GLN A 30 -8.15 -42.62 -28.80
CA GLN A 30 -7.58 -41.96 -29.98
C GLN A 30 -8.58 -41.01 -30.66
N ARG A 31 -9.85 -41.39 -30.77
CA ARG A 31 -10.91 -40.51 -31.28
C ARG A 31 -11.17 -39.30 -30.39
N GLN A 32 -11.18 -39.52 -29.08
CA GLN A 32 -11.32 -38.43 -28.12
C GLN A 32 -10.17 -37.43 -28.24
N PHE A 33 -8.94 -37.91 -28.34
CA PHE A 33 -7.75 -37.09 -28.55
C PHE A 33 -7.85 -36.27 -29.84
N ASN A 34 -8.18 -36.93 -30.98
CA ASN A 34 -8.37 -36.23 -32.26
C ASN A 34 -9.44 -35.14 -32.18
N GLN A 35 -10.53 -35.40 -31.47
CA GLN A 35 -11.62 -34.43 -31.30
C GLN A 35 -11.21 -33.27 -30.38
N GLU A 36 -10.55 -33.55 -29.27
CA GLU A 36 -10.15 -32.55 -28.29
C GLU A 36 -9.08 -31.60 -28.84
N TYR A 37 -8.11 -32.16 -29.58
CA TYR A 37 -7.00 -31.39 -30.13
C TYR A 37 -7.14 -31.04 -31.63
N SER A 38 -8.31 -31.29 -32.20
CA SER A 38 -8.61 -31.03 -33.63
C SER A 38 -7.57 -31.62 -34.58
N CYS A 39 -7.13 -32.84 -34.26
CA CYS A 39 -6.21 -33.64 -35.09
C CYS A 39 -6.97 -34.62 -35.96
N ASP A 40 -6.39 -35.05 -37.04
CA ASP A 40 -6.96 -36.06 -37.94
C ASP A 40 -5.96 -37.27 -38.12
N MET A 41 -5.57 -37.83 -36.98
CA MET A 41 -4.64 -39.00 -36.97
C MET A 41 -5.42 -40.27 -37.15
N ILE A 42 -4.78 -41.23 -37.87
CA ILE A 42 -5.34 -42.57 -38.12
C ILE A 42 -5.56 -43.28 -36.78
N VAL A 43 -6.77 -43.74 -36.52
CA VAL A 43 -7.12 -44.48 -35.30
C VAL A 43 -6.89 -46.00 -35.46
N GLY A 44 -6.74 -46.71 -34.33
CA GLY A 44 -6.49 -48.14 -34.29
C GLY A 44 -4.99 -48.46 -34.19
N ILE A 45 -4.67 -49.73 -34.37
CA ILE A 45 -3.27 -50.24 -34.22
C ILE A 45 -2.32 -49.55 -35.18
N ALA A 46 -2.75 -49.28 -36.41
CA ALA A 46 -1.93 -48.61 -37.43
C ALA A 46 -1.56 -47.15 -37.04
N GLY A 47 -2.35 -46.50 -36.18
CA GLY A 47 -2.07 -45.15 -35.72
C GLY A 47 -1.19 -45.05 -34.48
N ILE A 48 -0.93 -46.13 -33.77
CA ILE A 48 -0.20 -46.13 -32.48
C ILE A 48 1.10 -45.33 -32.55
N GLU A 49 1.90 -45.59 -33.57
CA GLU A 49 3.19 -44.91 -33.72
C GLU A 49 3.08 -43.42 -33.95
N LEU A 50 2.00 -42.95 -34.59
CA LEU A 50 1.72 -41.52 -34.78
C LEU A 50 1.36 -40.84 -33.44
N PHE A 51 0.47 -41.48 -32.66
CA PHE A 51 0.13 -40.98 -31.33
C PHE A 51 1.30 -41.02 -30.36
N ARG A 52 2.16 -42.06 -30.46
CA ARG A 52 3.37 -42.17 -29.65
C ARG A 52 4.37 -41.07 -29.99
N ALA A 53 4.62 -40.83 -31.26
CA ALA A 53 5.51 -39.76 -31.71
C ALA A 53 5.02 -38.40 -31.24
N GLN A 54 3.70 -38.16 -31.31
CA GLN A 54 3.06 -36.90 -30.79
C GLN A 54 3.21 -36.80 -29.28
N TYR A 55 3.01 -37.87 -28.53
CA TYR A 55 3.20 -37.91 -27.09
C TYR A 55 4.65 -37.60 -26.68
N ASP A 56 5.62 -38.27 -27.36
CA ASP A 56 7.02 -38.02 -27.09
C ASP A 56 7.43 -36.58 -27.42
N GLN A 57 6.91 -36.01 -28.49
CA GLN A 57 7.13 -34.61 -28.85
C GLN A 57 6.56 -33.69 -27.80
N LEU A 58 5.32 -33.91 -27.35
CA LEU A 58 4.67 -33.08 -26.31
C LEU A 58 5.44 -33.13 -24.98
N ILE A 59 5.86 -34.30 -24.54
CA ILE A 59 6.55 -34.46 -23.26
C ILE A 59 8.00 -33.97 -23.32
N GLN A 60 8.75 -34.37 -24.33
CA GLN A 60 10.19 -34.11 -24.35
C GLN A 60 10.55 -32.70 -24.88
N ILE A 61 9.76 -32.14 -25.76
CA ILE A 61 10.11 -30.88 -26.43
C ILE A 61 9.17 -29.73 -25.98
N ASP A 62 7.89 -29.95 -26.15
CA ASP A 62 6.93 -28.84 -25.95
C ASP A 62 6.71 -28.52 -24.48
N LEU A 63 6.60 -29.55 -23.61
CA LEU A 63 6.39 -29.32 -22.16
C LEU A 63 7.60 -28.63 -21.54
N GLU A 64 8.82 -29.04 -21.86
CA GLU A 64 10.04 -28.38 -21.37
C GLU A 64 10.14 -26.95 -21.88
N ARG A 65 9.85 -26.72 -23.17
CA ARG A 65 9.87 -25.39 -23.78
C ARG A 65 8.82 -24.46 -23.17
N TYR A 66 7.60 -24.96 -22.95
CA TYR A 66 6.55 -24.19 -22.31
C TYR A 66 6.84 -23.91 -20.84
N SER A 67 7.36 -24.89 -20.10
CA SER A 67 7.73 -24.69 -18.70
C SER A 67 8.85 -23.67 -18.55
N ALA A 68 9.89 -23.72 -19.39
CA ALA A 68 10.95 -22.72 -19.41
C ALA A 68 10.46 -21.33 -19.81
N SER A 69 9.55 -21.25 -20.78
CA SER A 69 8.93 -19.99 -21.19
C SER A 69 8.07 -19.40 -20.09
N LEU A 70 7.28 -20.23 -19.40
CA LEU A 70 6.45 -19.83 -18.26
C LEU A 70 7.32 -19.33 -17.10
N GLN A 71 8.43 -20.04 -16.81
CA GLN A 71 9.36 -19.64 -15.76
C GLN A 71 9.97 -18.26 -16.05
N LYS A 72 10.46 -18.04 -17.29
CA LYS A 72 10.97 -16.74 -17.72
C LYS A 72 9.90 -15.62 -17.65
N ALA A 73 8.66 -15.94 -18.01
CA ALA A 73 7.56 -14.97 -17.90
C ALA A 73 7.27 -14.61 -16.44
N LYS A 74 7.26 -15.58 -15.54
CA LYS A 74 7.10 -15.36 -14.09
C LYS A 74 8.22 -14.48 -13.53
N GLU A 75 9.48 -14.77 -13.88
CA GLU A 75 10.62 -13.96 -13.43
C GLU A 75 10.53 -12.52 -13.92
N ARG A 76 10.21 -12.29 -15.19
CA ARG A 76 10.01 -10.94 -15.73
C ARG A 76 8.87 -10.19 -15.05
N CYS A 77 7.75 -10.86 -14.76
CA CYS A 77 6.64 -10.27 -14.03
C CYS A 77 7.06 -9.90 -12.61
N ARG A 78 7.81 -10.76 -11.93
CA ARG A 78 8.33 -10.54 -10.58
C ARG A 78 9.29 -9.33 -10.54
N GLU A 79 10.25 -9.26 -11.47
CA GLU A 79 11.17 -8.13 -11.57
C GLU A 79 10.47 -6.81 -11.84
N ARG A 80 9.49 -6.79 -12.76
CA ARG A 80 8.70 -5.60 -13.04
C ARG A 80 7.91 -5.16 -11.80
N PHE A 81 7.22 -6.10 -11.16
CA PHE A 81 6.46 -5.85 -9.95
C PHE A 81 7.34 -5.29 -8.82
N ARG A 82 8.54 -5.88 -8.63
CA ARG A 82 9.54 -5.40 -7.67
C ARG A 82 9.92 -3.93 -7.94
N LYS A 83 10.30 -3.63 -9.18
CA LYS A 83 10.69 -2.26 -9.58
C LYS A 83 9.55 -1.27 -9.39
N ASP A 84 8.35 -1.60 -9.84
CA ASP A 84 7.19 -0.71 -9.78
C ASP A 84 6.77 -0.42 -8.33
N ILE A 85 6.78 -1.41 -7.44
CA ILE A 85 6.41 -1.22 -6.03
C ILE A 85 7.46 -0.38 -5.31
N LEU A 86 8.73 -0.74 -5.40
CA LEU A 86 9.80 -0.01 -4.73
C LEU A 86 9.86 1.44 -5.19
N TYR A 87 9.72 1.67 -6.49
CA TYR A 87 9.67 3.01 -7.05
C TYR A 87 8.51 3.83 -6.47
N ARG A 88 7.29 3.27 -6.45
CA ARG A 88 6.11 3.93 -5.89
C ARG A 88 6.29 4.25 -4.41
N MET A 89 6.73 3.29 -3.61
CA MET A 89 6.94 3.50 -2.18
C MET A 89 7.99 4.58 -1.92
N LYS A 90 9.10 4.58 -2.65
CA LYS A 90 10.15 5.60 -2.58
C LYS A 90 9.60 6.98 -2.96
N ASP A 91 8.82 7.06 -4.04
CA ASP A 91 8.18 8.30 -4.49
C ASP A 91 7.15 8.82 -3.48
N ASP A 92 6.31 7.95 -2.93
CA ASP A 92 5.34 8.30 -1.89
C ASP A 92 6.01 8.84 -0.62
N ILE A 93 7.10 8.22 -0.16
CA ILE A 93 7.91 8.69 0.97
C ILE A 93 8.54 10.07 0.66
N ARG A 94 9.12 10.24 -0.52
CA ARG A 94 9.72 11.52 -0.95
C ARG A 94 8.65 12.62 -1.04
N ASN A 95 7.49 12.31 -1.58
CA ASN A 95 6.35 13.22 -1.70
C ASN A 95 5.83 13.62 -0.33
N ALA A 96 5.61 12.66 0.58
CA ALA A 96 5.19 12.92 1.94
C ALA A 96 6.19 13.86 2.65
N ARG A 97 7.48 13.56 2.61
CA ARG A 97 8.52 14.42 3.20
C ARG A 97 8.53 15.84 2.62
N ARG A 98 8.30 15.98 1.32
CA ARG A 98 8.19 17.30 0.66
C ARG A 98 6.99 18.08 1.17
N GLN A 99 5.81 17.44 1.22
CA GLN A 99 4.59 18.05 1.71
C GLN A 99 4.71 18.49 3.18
N PHE A 100 5.28 17.66 4.05
CA PHE A 100 5.49 18.02 5.44
C PHE A 100 6.51 19.13 5.63
N ARG A 101 7.55 19.23 4.78
CA ARG A 101 8.46 20.39 4.79
C ARG A 101 7.74 21.68 4.41
N GLU A 102 6.87 21.67 3.41
CA GLU A 102 6.06 22.82 3.04
C GLU A 102 5.13 23.24 4.18
N LEU A 103 4.43 22.28 4.79
CA LEU A 103 3.58 22.53 5.97
C LEU A 103 4.40 23.11 7.13
N SER A 104 5.58 22.55 7.40
CA SER A 104 6.48 23.09 8.45
C SER A 104 6.85 24.54 8.21
N ARG A 105 7.14 24.91 6.95
CA ARG A 105 7.44 26.30 6.60
C ARG A 105 6.25 27.22 6.91
N ILE A 106 5.04 26.82 6.52
CA ILE A 106 3.82 27.57 6.81
C ILE A 106 3.60 27.69 8.32
N MET A 107 3.78 26.61 9.08
CA MET A 107 3.63 26.61 10.53
C MET A 107 4.64 27.53 11.23
N GLN A 108 5.87 27.63 10.75
CA GLN A 108 6.89 28.54 11.29
C GLN A 108 6.53 30.01 11.06
N GLU A 109 5.81 30.34 9.98
CA GLU A 109 5.30 31.67 9.71
C GLU A 109 4.11 32.04 10.63
N LEU A 110 3.39 31.02 11.14
CA LEU A 110 2.26 31.17 12.05
C LEU A 110 2.74 31.29 13.50
N ARG A 111 2.79 32.50 14.00
CA ARG A 111 3.17 32.73 15.40
C ARG A 111 1.98 32.50 16.33
N TYR A 112 2.15 31.60 17.27
CA TYR A 112 1.21 31.31 18.32
C TYR A 112 1.79 31.72 19.70
N GLY A 113 1.57 32.94 20.10
CA GLY A 113 2.19 33.48 21.30
C GLY A 113 3.71 33.51 21.21
N GLU A 114 4.36 32.80 22.12
CA GLU A 114 5.81 32.65 22.20
C GLU A 114 6.30 31.30 21.68
N GLU A 115 5.38 30.50 21.17
CA GLU A 115 5.67 29.16 20.65
C GLU A 115 5.67 29.13 19.13
N MET A 116 6.60 28.40 18.57
CA MET A 116 6.72 28.09 17.15
C MET A 116 6.64 26.59 16.96
N TYR A 117 5.94 26.16 15.92
CA TYR A 117 5.66 24.76 15.66
C TYR A 117 6.24 24.33 14.34
N GLN A 118 6.75 23.10 14.30
CA GLN A 118 7.34 22.53 13.11
C GLN A 118 7.01 21.03 13.03
N PHE A 119 6.59 20.53 11.87
CA PHE A 119 6.53 19.09 11.64
C PHE A 119 7.92 18.49 11.55
N GLN A 120 8.10 17.35 12.18
CA GLN A 120 9.26 16.52 12.05
C GLN A 120 8.85 15.15 11.51
N VAL A 121 9.46 14.76 10.40
CA VAL A 121 9.27 13.45 9.77
C VAL A 121 10.62 12.76 9.72
N ARG A 122 10.72 11.62 10.40
CA ARG A 122 11.92 10.79 10.48
C ARG A 122 11.63 9.41 9.92
N GLU A 123 12.67 8.62 9.74
CA GLU A 123 12.54 7.17 9.58
C GLU A 123 11.93 6.57 10.85
N SER A 124 11.19 5.48 10.70
CA SER A 124 10.57 4.82 11.83
C SER A 124 11.62 4.30 12.80
N GLN A 125 11.38 4.50 14.10
CA GLN A 125 12.22 3.97 15.18
C GLN A 125 11.92 2.50 15.47
N ASP A 126 10.85 1.94 14.92
CA ASP A 126 10.61 0.51 14.95
C ASP A 126 11.71 -0.20 14.15
N PRO A 127 12.39 -1.22 14.73
CA PRO A 127 13.55 -1.85 14.09
C PRO A 127 13.24 -2.47 12.73
N GLU A 128 12.05 -3.06 12.56
CA GLU A 128 11.64 -3.69 11.30
C GLU A 128 11.28 -2.64 10.25
N ASN A 129 10.43 -1.67 10.62
CA ASN A 129 10.00 -0.62 9.72
C ASN A 129 11.16 0.31 9.33
N GLY A 130 12.09 0.62 10.25
CA GLY A 130 13.29 1.41 9.97
C GLY A 130 14.24 0.68 9.02
N ARG A 131 14.41 -0.64 9.19
CA ARG A 131 15.18 -1.46 8.24
C ARG A 131 14.56 -1.43 6.84
N LEU A 132 13.24 -1.62 6.74
CA LEU A 132 12.53 -1.57 5.47
C LEU A 132 12.55 -0.17 4.85
N TYR A 133 12.46 0.88 5.67
CA TYR A 133 12.67 2.25 5.20
C TYR A 133 14.03 2.44 4.52
N SER A 134 15.11 2.01 5.18
CA SER A 134 16.46 2.10 4.64
C SER A 134 16.61 1.30 3.33
N LEU A 135 15.99 0.12 3.27
CA LEU A 135 15.95 -0.73 2.09
C LEU A 135 15.23 -0.05 0.91
N ILE A 136 14.05 0.55 1.15
CA ILE A 136 13.25 1.24 0.13
C ILE A 136 13.97 2.51 -0.37
N MET A 137 14.60 3.25 0.53
CA MET A 137 15.23 4.53 0.22
C MET A 137 16.64 4.43 -0.34
N SER A 138 17.25 3.24 -0.34
CA SER A 138 18.56 2.99 -0.90
C SER A 138 18.66 3.42 -2.36
N ASP A 139 19.75 4.06 -2.75
CA ASP A 139 20.02 4.52 -4.12
C ASP A 139 20.51 3.40 -5.04
N GLN A 140 20.82 2.21 -4.51
CA GLN A 140 21.23 1.04 -5.31
C GLN A 140 20.17 0.64 -6.33
N ASN A 141 18.89 0.95 -6.08
CA ASN A 141 17.81 0.73 -7.05
C ASN A 141 17.90 1.60 -8.32
N GLU A 142 18.63 2.71 -8.29
CA GLU A 142 18.79 3.62 -9.46
C GLU A 142 20.04 3.27 -10.28
N GLN A 143 21.00 2.56 -9.71
CA GLN A 143 22.27 2.21 -10.38
C GLN A 143 22.18 0.95 -11.25
N MET A 144 21.14 0.13 -11.09
CA MET A 144 20.94 -1.08 -11.91
C MET A 144 20.61 -0.82 -13.40
N THR A 145 20.59 0.43 -13.85
CA THR A 145 20.36 0.78 -15.26
C THR A 145 21.64 1.16 -16.02
N GLN A 146 22.80 1.13 -15.39
CA GLN A 146 24.07 1.37 -16.08
C GLN A 146 24.99 0.15 -15.94
N GLU A 147 25.18 -0.51 -17.05
CA GLU A 147 26.30 -1.46 -17.26
C GLU A 147 27.62 -0.73 -17.01
N ASP A 148 28.52 -1.39 -16.33
CA ASP A 148 29.89 -1.04 -15.99
C ASP A 148 30.13 -0.43 -14.61
N SER A 149 30.43 -1.30 -13.63
CA SER A 149 31.44 -0.96 -12.63
C SER A 149 32.15 -2.21 -12.09
N MET A 150 33.41 -2.31 -12.45
CA MET A 150 34.40 -3.19 -11.87
C MET A 150 34.69 -2.76 -10.42
N PHE A 151 34.17 -3.46 -9.40
CA PHE A 151 34.84 -3.63 -8.10
C PHE A 151 34.13 -4.65 -7.21
N ASN A 152 34.76 -5.78 -6.98
CA ASN A 152 34.23 -6.96 -6.28
C ASN A 152 33.95 -6.82 -4.77
N MET A 153 34.12 -5.67 -4.15
CA MET A 153 33.74 -5.49 -2.73
C MET A 153 32.30 -5.00 -2.54
N ALA A 154 31.70 -4.38 -3.55
CA ALA A 154 30.29 -3.99 -3.57
C ALA A 154 29.38 -5.23 -3.72
N ALA A 155 29.83 -6.27 -4.40
CA ALA A 155 29.02 -7.44 -4.73
C ALA A 155 28.52 -8.26 -3.52
N MET A 156 29.21 -8.26 -2.38
CA MET A 156 28.73 -8.95 -1.17
C MET A 156 27.66 -8.14 -0.44
N SER A 157 27.72 -6.82 -0.47
CA SER A 157 26.66 -5.94 0.06
C SER A 157 25.43 -5.99 -0.86
N ASP A 158 25.62 -6.10 -2.16
CA ASP A 158 24.56 -6.18 -3.16
C ASP A 158 23.75 -7.47 -3.07
N GLN A 159 24.39 -8.62 -2.82
CA GLN A 159 23.68 -9.89 -2.64
C GLN A 159 22.80 -9.92 -1.39
N ALA A 160 23.29 -9.37 -0.28
CA ALA A 160 22.51 -9.29 0.95
C ALA A 160 21.33 -8.31 0.80
N TYR A 161 21.54 -7.21 0.10
CA TYR A 161 20.52 -6.24 -0.23
C TYR A 161 19.44 -6.82 -1.16
N GLU A 162 19.85 -7.48 -2.24
CA GLU A 162 18.94 -8.17 -3.15
C GLU A 162 18.10 -9.24 -2.46
N ALA A 163 18.70 -10.04 -1.57
CA ALA A 163 17.98 -11.05 -0.80
C ALA A 163 16.92 -10.42 0.11
N GLN A 164 17.19 -9.28 0.75
CA GLN A 164 16.23 -8.57 1.60
C GLN A 164 15.08 -7.96 0.79
N ILE A 165 15.37 -7.42 -0.39
CA ILE A 165 14.32 -6.92 -1.31
C ILE A 165 13.45 -8.07 -1.78
N ASP A 166 14.04 -9.18 -2.18
CA ASP A 166 13.31 -10.34 -2.62
C ASP A 166 12.41 -10.91 -1.52
N GLU A 167 12.90 -10.97 -0.29
CA GLU A 167 12.10 -11.35 0.87
C GLU A 167 10.91 -10.41 1.07
N PHE A 168 11.13 -9.10 1.02
CA PHE A 168 10.08 -8.10 1.17
C PHE A 168 9.03 -8.18 0.05
N VAL A 169 9.46 -8.35 -1.19
CA VAL A 169 8.57 -8.53 -2.34
C VAL A 169 7.76 -9.81 -2.24
N GLU A 170 8.37 -10.91 -1.77
CA GLU A 170 7.65 -12.18 -1.53
C GLU A 170 6.60 -12.03 -0.44
N GLN A 171 6.85 -11.29 0.62
CA GLN A 171 5.85 -10.99 1.65
C GLN A 171 4.65 -10.26 1.04
N ILE A 172 4.87 -9.25 0.19
CA ILE A 172 3.80 -8.53 -0.49
C ILE A 172 3.02 -9.44 -1.45
N LEU A 173 3.72 -10.25 -2.25
CA LEU A 173 3.09 -11.19 -3.18
C LEU A 173 2.26 -12.27 -2.46
N SER A 174 2.78 -12.79 -1.35
CA SER A 174 2.07 -13.76 -0.50
C SER A 174 0.79 -13.16 0.08
N ALA A 175 0.88 -11.96 0.66
CA ALA A 175 -0.26 -11.24 1.19
C ALA A 175 -1.31 -10.90 0.10
N ALA A 176 -0.85 -10.56 -1.11
CA ALA A 176 -1.73 -10.30 -2.25
C ALA A 176 -2.45 -11.57 -2.70
N LYS A 177 -1.77 -12.73 -2.70
CA LYS A 177 -2.36 -14.03 -3.04
C LYS A 177 -3.41 -14.44 -2.01
N GLU A 178 -3.11 -14.32 -0.72
CA GLU A 178 -4.05 -14.59 0.37
C GLU A 178 -5.29 -13.69 0.29
N ALA A 179 -5.09 -12.41 -0.02
CA ALA A 179 -6.18 -11.45 -0.23
C ALA A 179 -7.07 -11.86 -1.42
N ALA A 180 -6.48 -12.28 -2.53
CA ALA A 180 -7.22 -12.75 -3.71
C ALA A 180 -8.04 -14.02 -3.42
N GLU A 181 -7.46 -15.01 -2.73
CA GLU A 181 -8.14 -16.23 -2.31
C GLU A 181 -9.28 -15.95 -1.32
N ALA A 182 -9.08 -15.02 -0.39
CA ALA A 182 -10.10 -14.61 0.56
C ALA A 182 -11.27 -13.89 -0.11
N ARG A 183 -11.00 -13.04 -1.12
CA ARG A 183 -12.06 -12.39 -1.93
C ARG A 183 -12.91 -13.41 -2.67
N GLN A 184 -12.32 -14.46 -3.25
CA GLN A 184 -13.06 -15.56 -3.88
C GLN A 184 -13.99 -16.28 -2.88
N LYS A 185 -13.63 -16.30 -1.60
CA LYS A 185 -14.41 -16.88 -0.49
C LYS A 185 -15.35 -15.86 0.18
N GLY A 186 -15.52 -14.66 -0.38
CA GLY A 186 -16.38 -13.59 0.16
C GLY A 186 -15.87 -12.94 1.46
N LYS A 187 -14.58 -13.11 1.80
CA LYS A 187 -13.95 -12.52 3.00
C LYS A 187 -13.14 -11.28 2.63
N ARG A 188 -13.14 -10.26 3.51
CA ARG A 188 -12.24 -9.10 3.40
C ARG A 188 -10.88 -9.46 4.00
N ALA A 189 -9.86 -9.60 3.16
CA ALA A 189 -8.49 -9.92 3.59
C ALA A 189 -7.43 -8.98 2.99
N ASP A 190 -7.83 -7.77 2.58
CA ASP A 190 -6.91 -6.81 1.95
C ASP A 190 -6.00 -6.10 2.96
N ARG A 191 -6.28 -6.24 4.27
CA ARG A 191 -5.64 -5.44 5.32
C ARG A 191 -4.13 -5.63 5.38
N GLN A 192 -3.66 -6.86 5.36
CA GLN A 192 -2.24 -7.17 5.49
C GLN A 192 -1.42 -6.67 4.29
N MET A 193 -1.92 -6.85 3.07
CA MET A 193 -1.29 -6.32 1.86
C MET A 193 -1.23 -4.78 1.88
N ILE A 194 -2.35 -4.12 2.26
CA ILE A 194 -2.41 -2.66 2.36
C ILE A 194 -1.40 -2.16 3.39
N GLU A 195 -1.29 -2.84 4.53
CA GLU A 195 -0.35 -2.49 5.59
C GLU A 195 1.12 -2.58 5.16
N LEU A 196 1.50 -3.53 4.31
CA LEU A 196 2.87 -3.67 3.80
C LEU A 196 3.25 -2.59 2.79
N VAL A 197 2.30 -2.09 1.98
CA VAL A 197 2.57 -1.04 0.98
C VAL A 197 2.26 0.37 1.50
N ASP A 198 1.77 0.51 2.72
CA ASP A 198 1.49 1.80 3.33
C ASP A 198 2.78 2.46 3.81
N TYR A 199 3.28 3.42 3.02
CA TYR A 199 4.52 4.15 3.30
C TYR A 199 4.52 4.85 4.66
N ARG A 200 3.35 5.13 5.25
CA ARG A 200 3.22 5.81 6.55
C ARG A 200 3.80 5.00 7.69
N LYS A 201 3.85 3.68 7.58
CA LYS A 201 4.49 2.79 8.56
C LYS A 201 6.00 2.98 8.68
N TYR A 202 6.63 3.42 7.60
CA TYR A 202 8.08 3.57 7.51
C TYR A 202 8.58 4.93 7.98
N LEU A 203 7.64 5.80 8.43
CA LEU A 203 7.93 7.14 8.89
C LEU A 203 7.32 7.39 10.26
N ASP A 204 8.07 8.03 11.13
CA ASP A 204 7.57 8.60 12.38
C ASP A 204 7.30 10.09 12.20
N TYR A 205 6.16 10.52 12.74
CA TYR A 205 5.68 11.90 12.65
C TYR A 205 5.59 12.50 14.03
N ASP A 206 6.13 13.71 14.19
CA ASP A 206 6.00 14.49 15.42
C ASP A 206 5.85 15.98 15.10
N ILE A 207 5.41 16.75 16.08
CA ILE A 207 5.39 18.20 16.04
C ILE A 207 6.40 18.71 17.09
N ILE A 208 7.36 19.46 16.64
CA ILE A 208 8.34 20.09 17.51
C ILE A 208 7.84 21.47 17.91
N ILE A 209 7.81 21.70 19.21
CA ILE A 209 7.43 22.98 19.84
C ILE A 209 8.71 23.67 20.25
N THR A 210 8.94 24.89 19.77
CA THR A 210 10.07 25.71 20.12
C THR A 210 9.58 26.98 20.83
N ASN A 211 10.05 27.20 22.05
CA ASN A 211 9.80 28.47 22.72
C ASN A 211 10.75 29.55 22.13
N THR A 212 10.19 30.60 21.57
CA THR A 212 10.98 31.64 20.86
C THR A 212 11.79 32.54 21.80
N LYS A 213 11.46 32.58 23.10
CA LYS A 213 12.21 33.35 24.09
C LYS A 213 13.38 32.57 24.69
N THR A 214 13.13 31.31 25.07
CA THR A 214 14.13 30.49 25.74
C THR A 214 14.98 29.70 24.75
N GLY A 215 14.49 29.46 23.52
CA GLY A 215 15.10 28.57 22.54
C GLY A 215 14.91 27.09 22.87
N GLU A 216 14.18 26.77 23.91
CA GLU A 216 13.91 25.39 24.31
C GLU A 216 12.99 24.71 23.28
N THR A 217 13.36 23.46 22.95
CA THR A 217 12.69 22.67 21.93
C THR A 217 12.21 21.36 22.51
N VAL A 218 10.93 21.07 22.43
CA VAL A 218 10.32 19.86 22.97
C VAL A 218 9.39 19.21 21.93
N PRO A 219 9.49 17.89 21.69
CA PRO A 219 8.56 17.21 20.85
C PRO A 219 7.18 17.03 21.52
N LEU A 220 6.10 17.21 20.75
CA LEU A 220 4.73 17.09 21.24
C LEU A 220 4.45 15.71 21.85
N SER A 221 5.03 14.67 21.29
CA SER A 221 4.91 13.29 21.81
C SER A 221 5.36 13.16 23.27
N LYS A 222 6.37 13.95 23.71
CA LYS A 222 6.80 13.98 25.13
C LYS A 222 5.85 14.84 25.97
N VAL A 223 5.45 16.00 25.48
CA VAL A 223 4.53 16.90 26.20
C VAL A 223 3.17 16.25 26.44
N SER A 224 2.69 15.47 25.49
CA SER A 224 1.38 14.82 25.58
C SER A 224 1.27 13.74 26.66
N GLN A 225 2.39 13.18 27.09
CA GLN A 225 2.42 12.19 28.16
C GLN A 225 2.29 12.83 29.56
N ASP A 226 2.76 14.07 29.70
CA ASP A 226 2.85 14.75 31.00
C ASP A 226 1.74 15.80 31.21
N SER A 227 1.00 16.22 30.16
CA SER A 227 0.05 17.32 30.22
C SER A 227 -1.40 16.85 30.25
N SER A 228 -2.25 17.60 30.98
CA SER A 228 -3.70 17.43 30.94
C SER A 228 -4.22 17.74 29.53
N GLY A 229 -5.17 16.94 29.03
CA GLY A 229 -5.62 16.91 27.61
C GLY A 229 -6.08 18.23 26.96
N GLY A 230 -6.06 19.37 27.69
CA GLY A 230 -6.40 20.70 27.14
C GLY A 230 -5.21 21.47 26.57
N GLU A 231 -4.00 21.24 27.08
CA GLU A 231 -2.81 21.98 26.64
C GLU A 231 -2.32 21.55 25.25
N ASN A 232 -2.66 20.33 24.85
CA ASN A 232 -2.20 19.72 23.59
C ASN A 232 -3.08 20.04 22.37
N GLN A 233 -4.15 20.84 22.50
CA GLN A 233 -5.01 21.16 21.35
C GLN A 233 -4.40 22.19 20.38
N ALA A 234 -3.61 23.13 20.86
CA ALA A 234 -3.05 24.20 20.03
C ALA A 234 -2.23 23.66 18.83
N PRO A 235 -1.31 22.70 18.98
CA PRO A 235 -0.55 22.13 17.87
C PRO A 235 -1.44 21.56 16.76
N PHE A 236 -2.54 20.91 17.12
CA PHE A 236 -3.47 20.32 16.15
C PHE A 236 -4.23 21.41 15.37
N TYR A 237 -4.69 22.47 16.04
CA TYR A 237 -5.30 23.60 15.35
C TYR A 237 -4.33 24.27 14.38
N ILE A 238 -3.08 24.44 14.78
CA ILE A 238 -2.04 25.03 13.93
C ILE A 238 -1.75 24.15 12.72
N ALA A 239 -1.66 22.83 12.92
CA ALA A 239 -1.46 21.87 11.83
C ALA A 239 -2.64 21.90 10.83
N ILE A 240 -3.87 21.92 11.33
CA ILE A 240 -5.08 22.03 10.49
C ILE A 240 -5.05 23.34 9.70
N CYS A 241 -4.75 24.44 10.37
CA CYS A 241 -4.69 25.76 9.73
C CYS A 241 -3.60 25.84 8.66
N ALA A 242 -2.41 25.30 8.93
CA ALA A 242 -1.33 25.22 7.95
C ALA A 242 -1.75 24.38 6.70
N SER A 243 -2.46 23.27 6.93
CA SER A 243 -3.00 22.44 5.86
C SER A 243 -4.04 23.16 5.00
N LEU A 244 -4.92 23.92 5.65
CA LEU A 244 -5.92 24.75 4.96
C LEU A 244 -5.27 25.87 4.16
N LEU A 245 -4.26 26.55 4.70
CA LEU A 245 -3.51 27.56 3.97
C LEU A 245 -2.83 26.98 2.73
N GLN A 246 -2.22 25.81 2.83
CA GLN A 246 -1.60 25.12 1.70
C GLN A 246 -2.62 24.84 0.58
N ILE A 247 -3.85 24.47 0.94
CA ILE A 247 -4.93 24.25 -0.02
C ILE A 247 -5.38 25.58 -0.63
N TYR A 248 -5.61 26.61 0.19
CA TYR A 248 -6.12 27.89 -0.26
C TYR A 248 -5.10 28.70 -1.07
N GLN A 249 -3.79 28.50 -0.87
CA GLN A 249 -2.76 29.11 -1.72
C GLN A 249 -2.81 28.61 -3.16
N LYS A 250 -3.33 27.41 -3.38
CA LYS A 250 -3.51 26.81 -4.73
C LYS A 250 -4.79 27.30 -5.43
N CYS A 251 -5.70 27.96 -4.71
CA CYS A 251 -6.97 28.43 -5.22
C CYS A 251 -6.97 29.96 -5.27
N GLU A 252 -6.80 30.56 -6.45
CA GLU A 252 -6.73 32.02 -6.61
C GLU A 252 -7.99 32.78 -6.14
N ASN A 253 -9.19 32.17 -6.28
CA ASN A 253 -10.48 32.75 -5.93
C ASN A 253 -11.29 31.89 -4.95
N GLY A 254 -10.66 31.12 -4.11
CA GLY A 254 -11.31 30.22 -3.16
C GLY A 254 -11.91 30.95 -1.95
N ILE A 255 -13.11 30.53 -1.51
CA ILE A 255 -13.67 30.92 -0.22
C ILE A 255 -12.84 30.30 0.88
N ARG A 256 -12.25 31.13 1.75
CA ARG A 256 -11.40 30.66 2.87
C ARG A 256 -12.25 30.42 4.13
N LEU A 257 -13.26 29.55 4.02
CA LEU A 257 -14.19 29.25 5.09
C LEU A 257 -13.75 28.03 5.90
N VAL A 258 -13.75 28.16 7.21
CA VAL A 258 -13.48 27.09 8.18
C VAL A 258 -14.63 27.00 9.16
N LEU A 259 -15.19 25.82 9.36
CA LEU A 259 -16.20 25.52 10.35
C LEU A 259 -15.56 24.68 11.46
N LEU A 260 -15.61 25.13 12.70
CA LEU A 260 -15.09 24.46 13.87
C LEU A 260 -16.22 24.21 14.86
N ASP A 261 -16.58 22.97 15.05
CA ASP A 261 -17.55 22.56 16.06
C ASP A 261 -16.84 22.24 17.38
N GLU A 262 -17.50 22.58 18.50
CA GLU A 262 -16.92 22.50 19.85
C GLU A 262 -15.58 23.22 19.99
N ALA A 263 -15.40 24.29 19.24
CA ALA A 263 -14.15 25.02 19.18
C ALA A 263 -13.64 25.39 20.57
N PHE A 264 -12.37 25.06 20.82
CA PHE A 264 -11.63 25.42 22.03
C PHE A 264 -12.19 24.82 23.33
N SER A 265 -13.00 23.76 23.26
CA SER A 265 -13.68 23.16 24.42
C SER A 265 -12.72 22.85 25.59
N LYS A 266 -11.49 22.43 25.27
CA LYS A 266 -10.45 22.09 26.26
C LYS A 266 -9.33 23.13 26.40
N MET A 267 -9.40 24.26 25.70
CA MET A 267 -8.39 25.33 25.77
C MET A 267 -8.67 26.33 26.86
N THR A 268 -7.64 26.87 27.48
CA THR A 268 -7.74 28.00 28.42
C THR A 268 -7.94 29.31 27.65
N SER A 269 -8.56 30.30 28.30
CA SER A 269 -8.85 31.64 27.70
C SER A 269 -7.58 32.32 27.18
N ASP A 270 -6.44 32.12 27.85
CA ASP A 270 -5.16 32.72 27.45
C ASP A 270 -4.62 32.15 26.15
N ARG A 271 -4.93 30.88 25.88
CA ARG A 271 -4.54 30.18 24.64
C ARG A 271 -5.51 30.45 23.48
N ILE A 272 -6.79 30.76 23.78
CA ILE A 272 -7.80 31.10 22.76
C ILE A 272 -7.45 32.41 22.04
N LYS A 273 -7.01 33.44 22.78
CA LYS A 273 -6.66 34.73 22.19
C LYS A 273 -5.61 34.69 21.10
N PRO A 274 -4.45 34.06 21.30
CA PRO A 274 -3.45 33.89 20.22
C PRO A 274 -4.00 33.10 19.01
N MET A 275 -4.88 32.11 19.23
CA MET A 275 -5.46 31.31 18.16
C MET A 275 -6.42 32.17 17.29
N MET A 276 -7.28 32.96 17.89
CA MET A 276 -8.15 33.84 17.15
C MET A 276 -7.37 34.91 16.37
N LYS A 277 -6.28 35.43 16.94
CA LYS A 277 -5.36 36.34 16.24
C LYS A 277 -4.72 35.67 15.03
N MET A 278 -4.31 34.42 15.16
CA MET A 278 -3.74 33.64 14.08
C MET A 278 -4.74 33.41 12.94
N PHE A 279 -6.00 33.08 13.24
CA PHE A 279 -7.05 32.95 12.23
C PHE A 279 -7.22 34.21 11.40
N ARG A 280 -7.21 35.37 12.03
CA ARG A 280 -7.28 36.67 11.35
C ARG A 280 -6.05 36.92 10.48
N GLN A 281 -4.86 36.62 10.96
CA GLN A 281 -3.62 36.78 10.16
C GLN A 281 -3.65 35.93 8.89
N MET A 282 -4.33 34.78 8.92
CA MET A 282 -4.48 33.88 7.79
C MET A 282 -5.60 34.30 6.81
N ASN A 283 -6.32 35.40 7.11
CA ASN A 283 -7.50 35.81 6.35
C ASN A 283 -8.54 34.68 6.18
N LEU A 284 -8.75 33.90 7.24
CA LEU A 284 -9.74 32.83 7.26
C LEU A 284 -11.09 33.43 7.73
N GLN A 285 -12.15 33.08 7.03
CA GLN A 285 -13.51 33.23 7.53
C GLN A 285 -13.84 32.03 8.40
N VAL A 286 -13.97 32.24 9.71
CA VAL A 286 -14.13 31.15 10.67
C VAL A 286 -15.51 31.20 11.29
N LEU A 287 -16.23 30.08 11.18
CA LEU A 287 -17.49 29.87 11.91
C LEU A 287 -17.20 28.95 13.10
N LEU A 288 -17.35 29.53 14.32
CA LEU A 288 -17.09 28.81 15.57
C LEU A 288 -18.40 28.43 16.24
N ILE A 289 -18.56 27.13 16.51
CA ILE A 289 -19.64 26.64 17.35
C ILE A 289 -19.01 26.29 18.70
N THR A 290 -19.54 26.91 19.79
CA THR A 290 -18.91 26.73 21.10
C THR A 290 -19.95 26.77 22.21
N THR A 291 -19.56 26.34 23.41
CA THR A 291 -20.39 26.37 24.60
C THR A 291 -20.41 27.77 25.22
N VAL A 292 -21.44 28.07 26.05
CA VAL A 292 -21.58 29.33 26.76
C VAL A 292 -20.35 29.63 27.64
N GLU A 293 -19.72 28.61 28.22
CA GLU A 293 -18.53 28.75 29.06
C GLU A 293 -17.34 29.38 28.33
N LYS A 294 -17.18 29.07 27.04
CA LYS A 294 -16.11 29.64 26.22
C LYS A 294 -16.50 30.92 25.49
N ALA A 295 -17.79 31.22 25.42
CA ALA A 295 -18.31 32.41 24.72
C ALA A 295 -17.67 33.67 25.24
N SER A 296 -17.53 33.85 26.56
CA SER A 296 -16.93 35.06 27.18
C SER A 296 -15.48 35.33 26.70
N ALA A 297 -14.72 34.29 26.40
CA ALA A 297 -13.34 34.42 25.90
C ALA A 297 -13.28 34.66 24.39
N ILE A 298 -14.25 34.17 23.61
CA ILE A 298 -14.28 34.20 22.16
C ILE A 298 -15.03 35.42 21.62
N GLN A 299 -16.20 35.74 22.18
CA GLN A 299 -17.12 36.77 21.73
C GLN A 299 -16.47 38.16 21.49
N PRO A 300 -15.56 38.66 22.36
CA PRO A 300 -14.93 39.96 22.13
C PRO A 300 -14.05 40.00 20.87
N MET A 301 -13.73 38.86 20.31
CA MET A 301 -12.86 38.70 19.13
C MET A 301 -13.63 38.28 17.88
N CYS A 302 -14.96 38.11 17.96
CA CYS A 302 -15.81 37.78 16.82
C CYS A 302 -16.42 39.08 16.24
N ASP A 303 -16.60 39.07 14.93
CA ASP A 303 -17.26 40.19 14.23
C ASP A 303 -18.78 40.12 14.41
N VAL A 304 -19.34 38.91 14.51
CA VAL A 304 -20.76 38.63 14.74
C VAL A 304 -20.91 37.44 15.67
N THR A 305 -21.88 37.49 16.58
CA THR A 305 -22.21 36.38 17.48
C THR A 305 -23.70 36.11 17.45
N TYR A 306 -24.08 34.87 17.31
CA TYR A 306 -25.44 34.37 17.37
C TYR A 306 -25.63 33.47 18.58
N SER A 307 -26.70 33.67 19.33
CA SER A 307 -27.07 32.78 20.43
C SER A 307 -28.25 31.91 20.03
N ILE A 308 -28.10 30.61 20.20
CA ILE A 308 -29.19 29.65 19.97
C ILE A 308 -29.87 29.41 21.32
N VAL A 309 -31.11 29.88 21.45
CA VAL A 309 -31.90 29.72 22.67
C VAL A 309 -32.97 28.67 22.43
N LYS A 310 -33.02 27.67 23.31
CA LYS A 310 -34.04 26.64 23.31
C LYS A 310 -35.18 27.03 24.27
N SER A 311 -36.38 27.19 23.72
CA SER A 311 -37.60 27.44 24.50
C SER A 311 -38.61 26.32 24.23
N GLY A 312 -38.72 25.38 25.17
CA GLY A 312 -39.55 24.18 25.01
C GLY A 312 -39.05 23.29 23.85
N SER A 313 -39.89 23.08 22.85
CA SER A 313 -39.58 22.30 21.64
C SER A 313 -39.08 23.17 20.47
N ARG A 314 -38.97 24.47 20.63
CA ARG A 314 -38.54 25.42 19.58
C ARG A 314 -37.17 25.98 19.88
N ASN A 315 -36.35 26.09 18.83
CA ASN A 315 -35.07 26.77 18.87
C ASN A 315 -35.22 28.15 18.18
N SER A 316 -34.71 29.19 18.79
CA SER A 316 -34.64 30.54 18.22
C SER A 316 -33.20 31.01 18.17
N VAL A 317 -32.87 31.80 17.15
CA VAL A 317 -31.57 32.48 17.02
C VAL A 317 -31.76 33.93 17.42
N ALA A 318 -30.93 34.39 18.34
CA ALA A 318 -30.90 35.77 18.80
C ALA A 318 -29.52 36.39 18.52
#